data_3555d19769413d2ed94957917b6c844d
#
_entry.id   3555d19769413d2ed94957917b6c844d
#
_cell.length_a   1.000
_cell.length_b   1.000
_cell.length_c   1.000
_cell.angle_alpha   90.00
_cell.angle_beta   90.00
_cell.angle_gamma   90.00
#
_symmetry.space_group_name_H-M   'P 1'
#
loop_
_entity.id
_entity.type
_entity.pdbx_description
1 polymer ?
#
loop_
_entity_poly.entity_id
_entity_poly.type
_entity_poly.pdbx_seq_one_letter_code
_entity_poly.pdbx_strand_id
1 'polypeptide(L)'
;MNQLNVNLPELPYAVSEAMNRLRINIKFCGKNTRKILLTSCQPNEGKSTISSYLWKMLAEAGFPTVLVDVDLRKSVMKTRFQMDYDDDTTMGLNHYLSGMAEYEDVVYSTNIPNGYMVPCTQLLENPSALLEDVRFKEL
;
A
#
# COMPACT_ATOMS: atom_id res chain seq x y z
N MET A 1 11.20 -14.18 0.47
CA MET A 1 10.41 -12.93 0.64
C MET A 1 10.34 -12.64 2.14
N ASN A 2 10.82 -11.48 2.56
CA ASN A 2 10.75 -11.08 3.96
C ASN A 2 9.28 -10.76 4.32
N GLN A 3 8.92 -10.91 5.58
CA GLN A 3 7.56 -10.69 6.06
C GLN A 3 7.48 -9.40 6.88
N LEU A 4 6.47 -8.59 6.62
CA LEU A 4 6.10 -7.43 7.43
C LEU A 4 4.86 -7.74 8.27
N ASN A 5 4.91 -7.38 9.54
CA ASN A 5 3.73 -7.45 10.39
C ASN A 5 2.97 -6.12 10.31
N VAL A 6 1.68 -6.20 10.03
CA VAL A 6 0.78 -5.06 9.91
C VAL A 6 -0.34 -5.22 10.93
N ASN A 7 -0.50 -4.24 11.80
CA ASN A 7 -1.58 -4.20 12.78
C ASN A 7 -2.58 -3.10 12.40
N LEU A 8 -3.73 -3.50 11.87
CA LEU A 8 -4.84 -2.61 11.56
C LEU A 8 -5.89 -2.70 12.66
N PRO A 9 -6.19 -1.60 13.37
CA PRO A 9 -7.24 -1.57 14.38
C PRO A 9 -8.60 -1.99 13.80
N GLU A 10 -9.48 -2.53 14.63
CA GLU A 10 -10.82 -2.86 14.18
C GLU A 10 -11.61 -1.59 13.83
N LEU A 11 -12.34 -1.66 12.72
CA LEU A 11 -13.22 -0.57 12.30
C LEU A 11 -14.55 -0.61 13.06
N PRO A 12 -15.15 0.55 13.35
CA PRO A 12 -16.55 0.61 13.76
C PRO A 12 -17.43 -0.09 12.74
N TYR A 13 -18.49 -0.76 13.22
CA TYR A 13 -19.36 -1.58 12.36
C TYR A 13 -19.86 -0.84 11.11
N ALA A 14 -20.35 0.39 11.25
CA ALA A 14 -20.85 1.17 10.12
C ALA A 14 -19.79 1.44 9.06
N VAL A 15 -18.52 1.69 9.48
CA VAL A 15 -17.40 1.91 8.57
C VAL A 15 -17.01 0.60 7.89
N SER A 16 -16.96 -0.50 8.64
CA SER A 16 -16.68 -1.82 8.08
C SER A 16 -17.69 -2.21 7.00
N GLU A 17 -18.98 -1.96 7.23
CA GLU A 17 -20.03 -2.19 6.24
C GLU A 17 -19.87 -1.33 4.98
N ALA A 18 -19.52 -0.05 5.15
CA ALA A 18 -19.26 0.84 4.02
C ALA A 18 -18.05 0.36 3.19
N MET A 19 -16.99 -0.08 3.86
CA MET A 19 -15.80 -0.64 3.20
C MET A 19 -16.11 -1.95 2.48
N ASN A 20 -16.94 -2.80 3.05
CA ASN A 20 -17.42 -4.03 2.41
C ASN A 20 -18.19 -3.74 1.12
N ARG A 21 -19.07 -2.74 1.14
CA ARG A 21 -19.79 -2.30 -0.07
C ARG A 21 -18.83 -1.78 -1.14
N LEU A 22 -17.84 -0.98 -0.74
CA LEU A 22 -16.79 -0.52 -1.66
C LEU A 22 -16.05 -1.69 -2.30
N ARG A 23 -15.61 -2.66 -1.51
CA ARG A 23 -14.96 -3.88 -1.99
C ARG A 23 -15.82 -4.64 -3.01
N ILE A 24 -17.10 -4.81 -2.71
CA ILE A 24 -18.04 -5.49 -3.61
C ILE A 24 -18.20 -4.71 -4.92
N ASN A 25 -18.36 -3.38 -4.84
CA ASN A 25 -18.50 -2.52 -6.02
C ASN A 25 -17.28 -2.56 -6.93
N ILE A 26 -16.07 -2.64 -6.38
CA ILE A 26 -14.84 -2.77 -7.16
C ILE A 26 -14.86 -4.03 -8.02
N LYS A 27 -15.43 -5.14 -7.55
CA LYS A 27 -15.59 -6.36 -8.35
C LYS A 27 -16.42 -6.13 -9.62
N PHE A 28 -17.35 -5.18 -9.59
CA PHE A 28 -18.19 -4.84 -10.73
C PHE A 28 -17.57 -3.82 -11.69
N CYS A 29 -16.42 -3.23 -11.34
CA CYS A 29 -15.69 -2.33 -12.24
C CYS A 29 -15.08 -3.01 -13.47
N GLY A 30 -15.16 -4.32 -13.53
CA GLY A 30 -14.71 -5.14 -14.67
C GLY A 30 -13.62 -6.14 -14.30
N LYS A 31 -13.60 -7.26 -15.03
CA LYS A 31 -12.67 -8.37 -14.81
C LYS A 31 -11.18 -7.99 -15.01
N ASN A 32 -10.92 -6.90 -15.72
CA ASN A 32 -9.58 -6.44 -16.06
C ASN A 32 -9.06 -5.33 -15.14
N THR A 33 -9.84 -4.89 -14.14
CA THR A 33 -9.37 -3.92 -13.15
C THR A 33 -8.32 -4.56 -12.26
N ARG A 34 -7.07 -4.13 -12.43
CA ARG A 34 -5.89 -4.67 -11.72
C ARG A 34 -5.22 -3.64 -10.84
N LYS A 35 -5.30 -2.36 -11.21
CA LYS A 35 -4.66 -1.26 -10.51
C LYS A 35 -5.72 -0.28 -10.02
N ILE A 36 -5.66 0.07 -8.73
CA ILE A 36 -6.57 0.99 -8.07
C ILE A 36 -5.74 2.10 -7.44
N LEU A 37 -5.96 3.33 -7.86
CA LEU A 37 -5.31 4.50 -7.28
C LEU A 37 -6.28 5.21 -6.34
N LEU A 38 -5.86 5.42 -5.08
CA LEU A 38 -6.56 6.25 -4.12
C LEU A 38 -5.85 7.59 -3.96
N THR A 39 -6.57 8.66 -4.19
CA THR A 39 -6.06 10.03 -4.07
C THR A 39 -7.07 10.93 -3.37
N SER A 40 -6.63 12.10 -2.90
CA SER A 40 -7.50 13.13 -2.31
C SER A 40 -6.92 14.52 -2.57
N CYS A 41 -7.76 15.53 -2.41
CA CYS A 41 -7.36 16.93 -2.66
C CYS A 41 -6.58 17.53 -1.50
N GLN A 42 -6.77 17.02 -0.28
CA GLN A 42 -6.16 17.56 0.93
C GLN A 42 -5.48 16.44 1.76
N PRO A 43 -4.49 16.78 2.59
CA PRO A 43 -3.93 15.83 3.53
C PRO A 43 -4.96 15.43 4.60
N ASN A 44 -4.78 14.25 5.18
CA ASN A 44 -5.61 13.72 6.28
C ASN A 44 -7.09 13.46 5.93
N GLU A 45 -7.43 13.26 4.66
CA GLU A 45 -8.80 12.89 4.21
C GLU A 45 -9.08 11.36 4.28
N GLY A 46 -8.19 10.59 4.87
CA GLY A 46 -8.39 9.16 5.09
C GLY A 46 -7.87 8.23 3.99
N LYS A 47 -7.08 8.71 3.02
CA LYS A 47 -6.50 7.88 1.94
C LYS A 47 -5.84 6.61 2.45
N SER A 48 -4.88 6.76 3.36
CA SER A 48 -4.13 5.63 3.91
C SER A 48 -5.02 4.66 4.69
N THR A 49 -6.02 5.15 5.38
CA THR A 49 -7.00 4.32 6.10
C THR A 49 -7.84 3.52 5.11
N ILE A 50 -8.45 4.18 4.14
CA ILE A 50 -9.31 3.51 3.14
C ILE A 50 -8.51 2.50 2.32
N SER A 51 -7.32 2.87 1.83
CA SER A 51 -6.48 1.97 1.03
C SER A 51 -6.07 0.72 1.80
N SER A 52 -5.67 0.86 3.05
CA SER A 52 -5.20 -0.27 3.86
C SER A 52 -6.33 -1.23 4.22
N TYR A 53 -7.51 -0.73 4.59
CA TYR A 53 -8.64 -1.62 4.89
C TYR A 53 -9.22 -2.26 3.63
N LEU A 54 -9.25 -1.54 2.51
CA LEU A 54 -9.65 -2.11 1.22
C LEU A 54 -8.70 -3.24 0.80
N TRP A 55 -7.39 -2.99 0.90
CA TRP A 55 -6.36 -3.99 0.65
C TRP A 55 -6.54 -5.24 1.53
N LYS A 56 -6.70 -5.05 2.84
CA LYS A 56 -6.95 -6.15 3.77
C LYS A 56 -8.19 -6.94 3.38
N MET A 57 -9.31 -6.28 3.13
CA MET A 57 -10.56 -6.94 2.78
C MET A 57 -10.51 -7.69 1.45
N LEU A 58 -9.76 -7.18 0.46
CA LEU A 58 -9.54 -7.88 -0.81
C LEU A 58 -8.67 -9.12 -0.59
N ALA A 59 -7.60 -9.00 0.17
CA ALA A 59 -6.69 -10.10 0.48
C ALA A 59 -7.41 -11.22 1.25
N GLU A 60 -8.15 -10.88 2.30
CA GLU A 60 -8.95 -11.83 3.10
C GLU A 60 -10.07 -12.49 2.28
N ALA A 61 -10.57 -11.83 1.25
CA ALA A 61 -11.53 -12.41 0.29
C ALA A 61 -10.88 -13.36 -0.74
N GLY A 62 -9.58 -13.63 -0.63
CA GLY A 62 -8.84 -14.57 -1.47
C GLY A 62 -8.23 -13.96 -2.73
N PHE A 63 -8.19 -12.64 -2.86
CA PHE A 63 -7.53 -11.95 -3.96
C PHE A 63 -6.10 -11.58 -3.58
N PRO A 64 -5.06 -12.15 -4.20
CA PRO A 64 -3.71 -11.67 -3.99
C PRO A 64 -3.62 -10.18 -4.31
N THR A 65 -3.34 -9.37 -3.31
CA THR A 65 -3.39 -7.91 -3.41
C THR A 65 -2.14 -7.28 -2.80
N VAL A 66 -1.51 -6.38 -3.53
CA VAL A 66 -0.37 -5.60 -3.05
C VAL A 66 -0.82 -4.17 -2.72
N LEU A 67 -0.44 -3.69 -1.55
CA LEU A 67 -0.57 -2.28 -1.16
C LEU A 67 0.77 -1.58 -1.41
N VAL A 68 0.77 -0.61 -2.30
CA VAL A 68 1.96 0.20 -2.61
C VAL A 68 1.83 1.57 -1.97
N ASP A 69 2.75 1.90 -1.07
CA ASP A 69 2.80 3.20 -0.42
C ASP A 69 3.53 4.22 -1.31
N VAL A 70 2.76 5.01 -2.02
CA VAL A 70 3.27 6.05 -2.95
C VAL A 70 3.38 7.42 -2.28
N ASP A 71 3.14 7.54 -0.98
CA ASP A 71 3.33 8.79 -0.23
C ASP A 71 4.81 9.00 0.12
N LEU A 72 5.62 9.29 -0.91
CA LEU A 72 7.07 9.43 -0.81
C LEU A 72 7.51 10.67 -0.02
N ARG A 73 6.59 11.58 0.32
CA ARG A 73 6.88 12.81 1.09
C ARG A 73 6.54 12.69 2.56
N LYS A 74 5.49 11.94 2.90
CA LYS A 74 4.89 11.97 4.23
C LYS A 74 4.24 10.65 4.63
N SER A 75 4.82 9.53 4.21
CA SER A 75 4.27 8.24 4.62
C SER A 75 4.06 8.17 6.13
N VAL A 76 2.86 7.77 6.52
CA VAL A 76 2.48 7.56 7.92
C VAL A 76 2.10 6.10 8.19
N MET A 77 2.21 5.23 7.19
CA MET A 77 1.74 3.85 7.29
C MET A 77 2.49 3.06 8.35
N LYS A 78 3.81 3.20 8.45
CA LYS A 78 4.62 2.51 9.46
C LYS A 78 4.11 2.78 10.88
N THR A 79 3.94 4.04 11.22
CA THR A 79 3.49 4.45 12.56
C THR A 79 2.03 4.10 12.80
N ARG A 80 1.16 4.39 11.82
CA ARG A 80 -0.29 4.21 11.95
C ARG A 80 -0.70 2.75 12.08
N PHE A 81 -0.02 1.86 11.38
CA PHE A 81 -0.33 0.43 11.37
C PHE A 81 0.70 -0.40 12.14
N GLN A 82 1.50 0.25 12.97
CA GLN A 82 2.47 -0.38 13.87
C GLN A 82 3.32 -1.44 13.15
N MET A 83 3.81 -1.07 11.96
CA MET A 83 4.63 -1.98 11.17
C MET A 83 6.02 -2.10 11.77
N ASP A 84 6.44 -3.34 11.96
CA ASP A 84 7.74 -3.67 12.54
C ASP A 84 8.75 -3.90 11.41
N TYR A 85 9.48 -2.86 11.06
CA TYR A 85 10.64 -2.92 10.18
C TYR A 85 11.63 -1.79 10.48
N ASP A 86 12.89 -2.05 10.16
CA ASP A 86 13.97 -1.07 10.30
C ASP A 86 14.11 -0.26 9.01
N ASP A 87 13.99 1.06 9.10
CA ASP A 87 14.06 1.97 7.94
C ASP A 87 15.44 1.95 7.27
N ASP A 88 16.52 1.67 8.02
CA ASP A 88 17.88 1.67 7.49
C ASP A 88 18.22 0.39 6.71
N THR A 89 17.55 -0.71 7.01
CA THR A 89 17.83 -2.02 6.41
C THR A 89 16.75 -2.53 5.48
N THR A 90 15.53 -1.97 5.56
CA THR A 90 14.39 -2.40 4.74
C THR A 90 14.34 -1.61 3.44
N MET A 91 14.42 -2.32 2.33
CA MET A 91 14.25 -1.70 1.00
C MET A 91 12.77 -1.38 0.76
N GLY A 92 12.47 -0.22 0.24
CA GLY A 92 11.11 0.22 -0.06
C GLY A 92 10.95 0.78 -1.47
N LEU A 93 9.77 1.31 -1.76
CA LEU A 93 9.45 1.89 -3.06
C LEU A 93 10.47 2.95 -3.53
N ASN A 94 10.96 3.78 -2.60
CA ASN A 94 12.00 4.77 -2.86
C ASN A 94 13.28 4.15 -3.42
N HIS A 95 13.69 2.98 -2.93
CA HIS A 95 14.88 2.26 -3.42
C HIS A 95 14.65 1.67 -4.82
N TYR A 96 13.47 1.08 -5.07
CA TYR A 96 13.11 0.58 -6.38
C TYR A 96 13.07 1.70 -7.44
N LEU A 97 12.41 2.81 -7.15
CA LEU A 97 12.28 3.93 -8.08
C LEU A 97 13.63 4.60 -8.39
N SER A 98 14.55 4.62 -7.44
CA SER A 98 15.91 5.14 -7.65
C SER A 98 16.89 4.14 -8.27
N GLY A 99 16.44 2.92 -8.57
CA GLY A 99 17.28 1.89 -9.20
C GLY A 99 18.28 1.21 -8.25
N MET A 100 18.10 1.39 -6.93
CA MET A 100 18.95 0.76 -5.91
C MET A 100 18.48 -0.63 -5.51
N ALA A 101 17.27 -1.02 -5.88
CA ALA A 101 16.65 -2.32 -5.60
C ALA A 101 15.81 -2.78 -6.78
N GLU A 102 15.64 -4.10 -6.93
CA GLU A 102 14.71 -4.67 -7.89
C GLU A 102 13.33 -4.89 -7.25
N TYR A 103 12.33 -5.22 -8.06
CA TYR A 103 10.94 -5.40 -7.61
C TYR A 103 10.83 -6.45 -6.49
N GLU A 104 11.53 -7.55 -6.62
CA GLU A 104 11.53 -8.67 -5.67
C GLU A 104 12.10 -8.30 -4.30
N ASP A 105 12.96 -7.27 -4.25
CA ASP A 105 13.60 -6.82 -3.01
C ASP A 105 12.68 -5.92 -2.17
N VAL A 106 11.68 -5.31 -2.80
CA VAL A 106 10.80 -4.32 -2.18
C VAL A 106 9.38 -4.81 -1.92
N VAL A 107 9.01 -5.97 -2.45
CA VAL A 107 7.71 -6.60 -2.19
C VAL A 107 7.82 -7.53 -1.00
N TYR A 108 7.00 -7.30 0.00
CA TYR A 108 6.98 -8.10 1.23
C TYR A 108 5.65 -8.85 1.35
N SER A 109 5.73 -10.09 1.83
CA SER A 109 4.53 -10.77 2.35
C SER A 109 4.13 -10.13 3.68
N THR A 110 2.88 -10.30 4.09
CA THR A 110 2.41 -9.79 5.38
C THR A 110 1.79 -10.90 6.22
N ASN A 111 1.46 -10.58 7.46
CA ASN A 111 0.67 -11.45 8.32
C ASN A 111 -0.81 -11.59 7.87
N ILE A 112 -1.23 -10.82 6.86
CA ILE A 112 -2.56 -10.94 6.25
C ILE A 112 -2.46 -11.91 5.06
N PRO A 113 -3.20 -13.03 5.06
CA PRO A 113 -3.16 -13.99 3.95
C PRO A 113 -3.48 -13.32 2.60
N ASN A 114 -2.71 -13.62 1.57
CA ASN A 114 -2.78 -13.00 0.23
C ASN A 114 -2.48 -11.49 0.21
N GLY A 115 -2.09 -10.90 1.33
CA GLY A 115 -1.74 -9.49 1.45
C GLY A 115 -0.24 -9.28 1.29
N TYR A 116 0.15 -8.47 0.31
CA TYR A 116 1.53 -8.06 0.04
C TYR A 116 1.65 -6.55 0.17
N MET A 117 2.87 -6.07 0.41
CA MET A 117 3.10 -4.64 0.60
C MET A 117 4.44 -4.20 0.01
N VAL A 118 4.44 -3.00 -0.55
CA VAL A 118 5.64 -2.25 -0.92
C VAL A 118 5.66 -0.98 -0.05
N PRO A 119 6.44 -0.94 1.02
CA PRO A 119 6.50 0.22 1.92
C PRO A 119 7.30 1.37 1.31
N CYS A 120 7.06 2.59 1.81
CA CYS A 120 7.98 3.71 1.66
C CYS A 120 8.83 3.81 2.93
N THR A 121 10.11 3.49 2.84
CA THR A 121 11.00 3.42 4.02
C THR A 121 11.81 4.68 4.24
N GLN A 122 12.03 5.48 3.20
CA GLN A 122 12.69 6.78 3.31
C GLN A 122 11.88 7.83 2.57
N LEU A 123 11.68 8.97 3.21
CA LEU A 123 10.98 10.10 2.63
C LEU A 123 11.92 10.88 1.69
N LEU A 124 11.40 11.34 0.58
CA LEU A 124 12.15 12.06 -0.44
C LEU A 124 11.73 13.52 -0.48
N GLU A 125 12.71 14.42 -0.65
CA GLU A 125 12.43 15.86 -0.77
C GLU A 125 11.76 16.20 -2.11
N ASN A 126 12.15 15.52 -3.18
CA ASN A 126 11.59 15.74 -4.52
C ASN A 126 11.22 14.42 -5.22
N PRO A 127 10.07 13.81 -4.88
CA PRO A 127 9.65 12.53 -5.44
C PRO A 127 9.15 12.63 -6.89
N SER A 128 8.83 13.83 -7.39
CA SER A 128 8.20 14.00 -8.70
C SER A 128 9.04 13.41 -9.83
N ALA A 129 10.36 13.60 -9.80
CA ALA A 129 11.26 13.05 -10.81
C ALA A 129 11.25 11.51 -10.84
N LEU A 130 11.12 10.85 -9.69
CA LEU A 130 11.05 9.39 -9.60
C LEU A 130 9.71 8.85 -10.08
N LEU A 131 8.61 9.59 -9.86
CA LEU A 131 7.29 9.20 -10.34
C LEU A 131 7.13 9.37 -11.87
N GLU A 132 7.98 10.16 -12.52
CA GLU A 132 8.04 10.30 -13.96
C GLU A 132 8.91 9.21 -14.64
N ASP A 133 9.70 8.48 -13.86
CA ASP A 133 10.59 7.44 -14.35
C ASP A 133 9.83 6.23 -14.89
N VAL A 134 10.47 5.50 -15.80
CA VAL A 134 9.93 4.27 -16.39
C VAL A 134 9.63 3.20 -15.33
N ARG A 135 10.43 3.12 -14.27
CA ARG A 135 10.24 2.17 -13.18
C ARG A 135 8.89 2.32 -12.48
N PHE A 136 8.36 3.54 -12.37
CA PHE A 136 7.01 3.74 -11.82
C PHE A 136 5.91 3.23 -12.76
N LYS A 137 6.14 3.25 -14.06
CA LYS A 137 5.20 2.71 -15.05
C LYS A 137 5.20 1.18 -15.09
N GLU A 138 6.34 0.58 -14.77
CA GLU A 138 6.53 -0.88 -14.74
C GLU A 138 6.02 -1.51 -13.43
N LEU A 139 5.87 -0.73 -12.36
CA LEU A 139 5.31 -1.14 -11.08
C LEU A 139 3.82 -1.52 -11.23
#